data_9f97a9590fbaa5269381d9c862033070
#
_entry.id   9f97a9590fbaa5269381d9c862033070
#
_cell.length_a   1.000
_cell.length_b   1.000
_cell.length_c   1.000
_cell.angle_alpha   90.00
_cell.angle_beta   90.00
_cell.angle_gamma   90.00
#
_symmetry.space_group_name_H-M   'P 1'
#
loop_
_entity.id
_entity.type
_entity.pdbx_description
1 polymer ?
#
loop_
_entity_poly.entity_id
_entity_poly.type
_entity_poly.pdbx_seq_one_letter_code
_entity_poly.pdbx_strand_id
1 'polypeptide(L)'
;MLVVGAGLSGLNAAQILERWGYEVEVVEAKDRVGGRLWTLDHVPGSPEGGGNVIGANYGRVIHTAHTLDVPLRTPPRALPSDYAIGGQKISRQDWPASAHNPLPDGWRSTSPGRLVGKLNETNPLLKTRAWHDPALMAADQPADEGLRTLGFPEAAIRLIDANNSYGNNLSDTSLMALYRVMGEFGRLSGPSLAVMEAAAGNMRLPEAMAAQL
;
A
#
# COMPACT_ATOMS: atom_id res chain seq x y z
N MET A 1 -23.91 -8.83 -19.67
CA MET A 1 -23.81 -8.27 -18.30
C MET A 1 -23.04 -6.96 -18.37
N LEU A 2 -23.39 -5.96 -17.53
CA LEU A 2 -22.67 -4.68 -17.50
C LEU A 2 -21.74 -4.65 -16.29
N VAL A 3 -20.46 -4.35 -16.52
CA VAL A 3 -19.44 -4.11 -15.48
C VAL A 3 -19.09 -2.62 -15.49
N VAL A 4 -19.26 -1.94 -14.36
CA VAL A 4 -18.96 -0.52 -14.22
C VAL A 4 -17.58 -0.33 -13.60
N GLY A 5 -16.68 0.26 -14.38
CA GLY A 5 -15.29 0.54 -14.00
C GLY A 5 -14.28 -0.48 -14.55
N ALA A 6 -13.28 0.01 -15.29
CA ALA A 6 -12.20 -0.78 -15.87
C ALA A 6 -10.91 -0.76 -15.00
N GLY A 7 -11.05 -0.72 -13.68
CA GLY A 7 -9.96 -1.04 -12.77
C GLY A 7 -9.69 -2.55 -12.71
N LEU A 8 -8.62 -3.00 -12.04
CA LEU A 8 -8.27 -4.43 -11.94
C LEU A 8 -9.45 -5.30 -11.48
N SER A 9 -10.27 -4.83 -10.54
CA SER A 9 -11.41 -5.59 -10.02
C SER A 9 -12.50 -5.77 -11.06
N GLY A 10 -12.84 -4.70 -11.80
CA GLY A 10 -13.86 -4.75 -12.86
C GLY A 10 -13.40 -5.61 -14.04
N LEU A 11 -12.16 -5.41 -14.49
CA LEU A 11 -11.59 -6.22 -15.58
C LEU A 11 -11.53 -7.70 -15.21
N ASN A 12 -11.12 -8.02 -13.97
CA ASN A 12 -11.11 -9.41 -13.50
C ASN A 12 -12.54 -9.99 -13.43
N ALA A 13 -13.51 -9.21 -12.98
CA ALA A 13 -14.91 -9.64 -12.97
C ALA A 13 -15.42 -9.92 -14.38
N ALA A 14 -15.15 -9.01 -15.33
CA ALA A 14 -15.52 -9.19 -16.72
C ALA A 14 -14.95 -10.46 -17.32
N GLN A 15 -13.65 -10.69 -17.19
CA GLN A 15 -12.99 -11.92 -17.68
C GLN A 15 -13.56 -13.20 -17.05
N ILE A 16 -13.94 -13.17 -15.75
CA ILE A 16 -14.58 -14.31 -15.10
C ILE A 16 -15.96 -14.58 -15.69
N LEU A 17 -16.77 -13.52 -15.86
CA LEU A 17 -18.12 -13.63 -16.42
C LEU A 17 -18.10 -14.14 -17.86
N GLU A 18 -17.18 -13.67 -18.70
CA GLU A 18 -17.02 -14.18 -20.07
C GLU A 18 -16.64 -15.65 -20.09
N ARG A 19 -15.71 -16.09 -19.23
CA ARG A 19 -15.36 -17.51 -19.09
C ARG A 19 -16.54 -18.38 -18.65
N TRP A 20 -17.54 -17.79 -17.99
CA TRP A 20 -18.78 -18.46 -17.64
C TRP A 20 -19.84 -18.39 -18.75
N GLY A 21 -19.49 -17.82 -19.91
CA GLY A 21 -20.35 -17.77 -21.09
C GLY A 21 -21.32 -16.59 -21.09
N TYR A 22 -21.13 -15.58 -20.27
CA TYR A 22 -21.92 -14.37 -20.33
C TYR A 22 -21.35 -13.40 -21.37
N GLU A 23 -22.24 -12.73 -22.11
CA GLU A 23 -21.90 -11.54 -22.88
C GLU A 23 -21.66 -10.37 -21.90
N VAL A 24 -20.50 -9.74 -21.96
CA VAL A 24 -20.07 -8.73 -21.00
C VAL A 24 -19.74 -7.42 -21.72
N GLU A 25 -20.20 -6.33 -21.16
CA GLU A 25 -19.83 -4.97 -21.54
C GLU A 25 -19.19 -4.28 -20.35
N VAL A 26 -18.03 -3.62 -20.55
CA VAL A 26 -17.34 -2.85 -19.52
C VAL A 26 -17.41 -1.37 -19.86
N VAL A 27 -17.90 -0.56 -18.94
CA VAL A 27 -17.92 0.91 -19.06
C VAL A 27 -16.95 1.54 -18.06
N GLU A 28 -16.19 2.54 -18.52
CA GLU A 28 -15.21 3.28 -17.73
C GLU A 28 -15.47 4.78 -17.87
N ALA A 29 -15.37 5.51 -16.75
CA ALA A 29 -15.63 6.94 -16.73
C ALA A 29 -14.45 7.79 -17.25
N LYS A 30 -13.24 7.22 -17.25
CA LYS A 30 -12.02 7.86 -17.76
C LYS A 30 -11.72 7.39 -19.17
N ASP A 31 -10.82 8.07 -19.82
CA ASP A 31 -10.24 7.73 -21.12
C ASP A 31 -9.16 6.62 -21.05
N ARG A 32 -8.99 6.00 -19.87
CA ARG A 32 -8.02 4.94 -19.63
C ARG A 32 -8.54 3.88 -18.66
N VAL A 33 -8.08 2.67 -18.82
CA VAL A 33 -8.28 1.58 -17.85
C VAL A 33 -7.35 1.71 -16.64
N GLY A 34 -7.40 0.79 -15.70
CA GLY A 34 -6.47 0.65 -14.59
C GLY A 34 -6.92 1.27 -13.27
N GLY A 35 -7.88 2.22 -13.31
CA GLY A 35 -8.39 2.83 -12.08
C GLY A 35 -7.29 3.53 -11.27
N ARG A 36 -6.92 2.97 -10.11
CA ARG A 36 -5.84 3.46 -9.22
C ARG A 36 -4.43 3.08 -9.64
N LEU A 37 -4.25 2.23 -10.63
CA LEU A 37 -2.96 2.05 -11.31
C LEU A 37 -2.81 3.17 -12.32
N TRP A 38 -1.63 3.78 -12.37
CA TRP A 38 -1.34 4.81 -13.34
C TRP A 38 0.17 4.98 -13.53
N THR A 39 0.69 4.42 -14.60
CA THR A 39 2.06 4.68 -15.06
C THR A 39 2.07 5.97 -15.85
N LEU A 40 2.96 6.91 -15.53
CA LEU A 40 3.08 8.21 -16.19
C LEU A 40 4.00 8.11 -17.40
N ASP A 41 3.54 7.48 -18.48
CA ASP A 41 4.34 7.21 -19.68
C ASP A 41 4.88 8.48 -20.36
N HIS A 42 4.23 9.63 -20.14
CA HIS A 42 4.65 10.94 -20.64
C HIS A 42 5.79 11.58 -19.82
N VAL A 43 6.15 11.00 -18.68
CA VAL A 43 7.23 11.48 -17.81
C VAL A 43 8.47 10.62 -18.02
N PRO A 44 9.68 11.21 -18.18
CA PRO A 44 10.91 10.44 -18.32
C PRO A 44 11.08 9.41 -17.19
N GLY A 45 11.31 8.16 -17.56
CA GLY A 45 11.43 7.03 -16.63
C GLY A 45 10.10 6.38 -16.27
N SER A 46 8.97 6.86 -16.81
CA SER A 46 7.62 6.30 -16.63
C SER A 46 7.29 5.97 -15.18
N PRO A 47 7.38 6.95 -14.25
CA PRO A 47 7.13 6.68 -12.83
C PRO A 47 5.66 6.31 -12.60
N GLU A 48 5.42 5.55 -11.52
CA GLU A 48 4.07 5.21 -11.11
C GLU A 48 3.41 6.39 -10.37
N GLY A 49 2.30 6.88 -10.89
CA GLY A 49 1.41 7.85 -10.25
C GLY A 49 0.39 7.20 -9.33
N GLY A 50 0.35 5.85 -9.29
CA GLY A 50 -0.50 5.05 -8.40
C GLY A 50 -0.24 3.57 -8.55
N GLY A 51 -0.34 2.81 -7.45
CA GLY A 51 -0.15 1.37 -7.45
C GLY A 51 1.27 0.94 -7.83
N ASN A 52 2.26 1.38 -7.08
CA ASN A 52 3.67 1.33 -7.44
C ASN A 52 4.39 -0.01 -7.22
N VAL A 53 3.85 -0.92 -6.40
CA VAL A 53 4.49 -2.21 -6.14
C VAL A 53 3.49 -3.36 -6.10
N ILE A 54 3.97 -4.53 -6.49
CA ILE A 54 3.27 -5.81 -6.39
C ILE A 54 4.01 -6.65 -5.34
N GLY A 55 3.38 -6.89 -4.20
CA GLY A 55 3.95 -7.75 -3.17
C GLY A 55 4.00 -9.22 -3.61
N ALA A 56 5.00 -9.97 -3.17
CA ALA A 56 5.11 -11.40 -3.46
C ALA A 56 3.91 -12.23 -2.97
N ASN A 57 3.12 -11.69 -2.05
CA ASN A 57 1.88 -12.28 -1.55
C ASN A 57 0.64 -11.94 -2.39
N TYR A 58 0.76 -11.16 -3.46
CA TYR A 58 -0.35 -10.77 -4.34
C TYR A 58 -0.60 -11.85 -5.41
N GLY A 59 -0.84 -13.09 -4.98
CA GLY A 59 -0.90 -14.27 -5.84
C GLY A 59 -1.81 -14.14 -7.06
N ARG A 60 -3.00 -13.51 -6.93
CA ARG A 60 -3.91 -13.28 -8.07
C ARG A 60 -3.32 -12.33 -9.11
N VAL A 61 -2.72 -11.24 -8.66
CA VAL A 61 -2.08 -10.23 -9.55
C VAL A 61 -0.92 -10.87 -10.29
N ILE A 62 -0.07 -11.60 -9.58
CA ILE A 62 1.08 -12.32 -10.15
C ILE A 62 0.61 -13.37 -11.17
N HIS A 63 -0.39 -14.16 -10.81
CA HIS A 63 -0.97 -15.17 -11.71
C HIS A 63 -1.51 -14.51 -12.99
N THR A 64 -2.26 -13.42 -12.86
CA THR A 64 -2.81 -12.69 -14.01
C THR A 64 -1.70 -12.13 -14.90
N ALA A 65 -0.65 -11.56 -14.31
CA ALA A 65 0.50 -11.07 -15.06
C ALA A 65 1.18 -12.19 -15.86
N HIS A 66 1.40 -13.34 -15.24
CA HIS A 66 1.96 -14.51 -15.96
C HIS A 66 1.04 -15.03 -17.06
N THR A 67 -0.27 -15.10 -16.82
CA THR A 67 -1.25 -15.61 -17.80
C THR A 67 -1.34 -14.70 -19.03
N LEU A 68 -1.11 -13.40 -18.85
CA LEU A 68 -1.19 -12.39 -19.91
C LEU A 68 0.19 -11.98 -20.46
N ASP A 69 1.24 -12.74 -20.15
CA ASP A 69 2.61 -12.47 -20.59
C ASP A 69 3.08 -11.03 -20.25
N VAL A 70 2.65 -10.48 -19.11
CA VAL A 70 3.13 -9.22 -18.58
C VAL A 70 4.37 -9.49 -17.71
N PRO A 71 5.58 -9.14 -18.16
CA PRO A 71 6.79 -9.44 -17.42
C PRO A 71 6.85 -8.69 -16.09
N LEU A 72 7.15 -9.41 -15.03
CA LEU A 72 7.42 -8.84 -13.71
C LEU A 72 8.92 -8.80 -13.44
N ARG A 73 9.39 -7.73 -12.82
CA ARG A 73 10.79 -7.57 -12.39
C ARG A 73 10.87 -7.06 -10.95
N THR A 74 12.01 -7.23 -10.33
CA THR A 74 12.33 -6.50 -9.10
C THR A 74 12.52 -5.01 -9.44
N PRO A 75 11.85 -4.09 -8.74
CA PRO A 75 12.03 -2.67 -9.00
C PRO A 75 13.48 -2.24 -8.75
N PRO A 76 13.95 -1.19 -9.44
CA PRO A 76 15.27 -0.62 -9.16
C PRO A 76 15.38 -0.25 -7.68
N ARG A 77 16.58 -0.41 -7.12
CA ARG A 77 16.81 -0.02 -5.72
C ARG A 77 16.49 1.46 -5.55
N ALA A 78 15.52 1.76 -4.68
CA ALA A 78 15.19 3.13 -4.34
C ALA A 78 16.43 3.87 -3.82
N LEU A 79 16.62 5.10 -4.27
CA LEU A 79 17.63 5.98 -3.70
C LEU A 79 17.30 6.24 -2.23
N PRO A 80 18.32 6.41 -1.37
CA PRO A 80 18.09 6.84 -0.01
C PRO A 80 17.28 8.14 0.00
N SER A 81 16.12 8.12 0.65
CA SER A 81 15.29 9.32 0.80
C SER A 81 15.68 10.05 2.07
N ASP A 82 15.79 11.36 1.97
CA ASP A 82 15.95 12.26 3.10
C ASP A 82 14.57 12.66 3.64
N TYR A 83 14.53 13.20 4.83
CA TYR A 83 13.32 13.73 5.46
C TYR A 83 13.27 15.24 5.33
N ALA A 84 12.07 15.78 5.11
CA ALA A 84 11.80 17.21 5.14
C ALA A 84 10.91 17.53 6.35
N ILE A 85 11.47 18.13 7.37
CA ILE A 85 10.77 18.48 8.62
C ILE A 85 10.92 19.96 8.89
N GLY A 86 9.80 20.68 8.97
CA GLY A 86 9.81 22.12 9.22
C GLY A 86 10.65 22.92 8.22
N GLY A 87 10.65 22.51 6.95
CA GLY A 87 11.46 23.13 5.89
C GLY A 87 12.94 22.74 5.90
N GLN A 88 13.37 21.88 6.84
CA GLN A 88 14.75 21.42 6.93
C GLN A 88 14.90 20.03 6.30
N LYS A 89 15.95 19.86 5.50
CA LYS A 89 16.33 18.58 4.93
C LYS A 89 17.26 17.84 5.90
N ILE A 90 16.88 16.62 6.27
CA ILE A 90 17.61 15.78 7.20
C ILE A 90 17.94 14.46 6.50
N SER A 91 19.21 14.11 6.42
CA SER A 91 19.60 12.81 5.87
C SER A 91 19.10 11.68 6.76
N ARG A 92 18.91 10.50 6.17
CA ARG A 92 18.55 9.30 6.91
C ARG A 92 19.57 8.94 8.00
N GLN A 93 20.85 9.20 7.72
CA GLN A 93 21.95 8.93 8.63
C GLN A 93 21.93 9.89 9.83
N ASP A 94 21.61 11.16 9.60
CA ASP A 94 21.60 12.19 10.63
C ASP A 94 20.31 12.20 11.47
N TRP A 95 19.26 11.50 10.98
CA TRP A 95 17.93 11.51 11.61
C TRP A 95 17.96 11.29 13.14
N PRO A 96 18.66 10.28 13.71
CA PRO A 96 18.62 10.02 15.15
C PRO A 96 19.19 11.17 15.98
N ALA A 97 20.21 11.86 15.48
CA ALA A 97 20.93 12.93 16.20
C ALA A 97 20.43 14.33 15.85
N SER A 98 19.60 14.48 14.81
CA SER A 98 19.17 15.79 14.32
C SER A 98 18.40 16.60 15.38
N ALA A 99 18.73 17.86 15.55
CA ALA A 99 17.97 18.79 16.40
C ALA A 99 16.51 18.99 15.90
N HIS A 100 16.25 18.73 14.61
CA HIS A 100 14.93 18.83 13.99
C HIS A 100 14.12 17.54 14.07
N ASN A 101 14.69 16.45 14.64
CA ASN A 101 13.94 15.23 14.92
C ASN A 101 13.02 15.48 16.12
N PRO A 102 11.68 15.52 15.93
CA PRO A 102 10.74 15.89 16.99
C PRO A 102 10.45 14.75 17.97
N LEU A 103 11.00 13.55 17.72
CA LEU A 103 10.72 12.38 18.54
C LEU A 103 11.44 12.47 19.89
N PRO A 104 10.77 12.02 20.97
CA PRO A 104 11.42 11.95 22.28
C PRO A 104 12.48 10.85 22.33
N ASP A 105 13.31 10.87 23.36
CA ASP A 105 14.28 9.83 23.64
C ASP A 105 13.60 8.45 23.64
N GLY A 106 14.32 7.44 23.15
CA GLY A 106 13.77 6.09 22.94
C GLY A 106 13.04 5.89 21.61
N TRP A 107 12.60 6.98 20.95
CA TRP A 107 11.96 6.93 19.63
C TRP A 107 12.83 7.50 18.51
N ARG A 108 13.84 8.30 18.86
CA ARG A 108 14.66 9.07 17.89
C ARG A 108 15.36 8.22 16.84
N SER A 109 15.74 6.98 17.18
CA SER A 109 16.37 6.04 16.25
C SER A 109 15.41 5.47 15.21
N THR A 110 14.10 5.56 15.45
CA THR A 110 13.08 5.04 14.53
C THR A 110 12.84 6.06 13.41
N SER A 111 13.04 5.63 12.17
CA SER A 111 12.76 6.49 11.00
C SER A 111 11.26 6.71 10.82
N PRO A 112 10.81 7.87 10.27
CA PRO A 112 9.40 8.18 10.09
C PRO A 112 8.61 7.07 9.40
N GLY A 113 9.11 6.50 8.31
CA GLY A 113 8.43 5.41 7.58
C GLY A 113 8.36 4.07 8.32
N ARG A 114 9.03 3.93 9.48
CA ARG A 114 9.00 2.71 10.32
C ARG A 114 8.19 2.87 11.60
N LEU A 115 7.73 4.08 11.90
CA LEU A 115 7.00 4.35 13.16
C LEU A 115 5.73 3.51 13.27
N VAL A 116 4.95 3.42 12.19
CA VAL A 116 3.70 2.63 12.18
C VAL A 116 3.96 1.14 12.42
N GLY A 117 5.15 0.64 12.06
CA GLY A 117 5.55 -0.75 12.30
C GLY A 117 5.66 -1.12 13.78
N LYS A 118 5.84 -0.13 14.68
CA LYS A 118 5.81 -0.37 16.13
C LYS A 118 4.45 -0.86 16.65
N LEU A 119 3.39 -0.65 15.89
CA LEU A 119 2.08 -1.26 16.19
C LEU A 119 2.15 -2.79 16.32
N ASN A 120 3.10 -3.44 15.66
CA ASN A 120 3.24 -4.89 15.72
C ASN A 120 3.67 -5.40 17.11
N GLU A 121 4.16 -4.55 18.00
CA GLU A 121 4.45 -4.91 19.39
C GLU A 121 3.17 -5.29 20.15
N THR A 122 2.02 -4.71 19.76
CA THR A 122 0.70 -4.95 20.40
C THR A 122 -0.35 -5.49 19.44
N ASN A 123 -0.01 -5.75 18.19
CA ASN A 123 -0.94 -6.09 17.14
C ASN A 123 -1.53 -7.51 17.31
N PRO A 124 -2.82 -7.65 17.64
CA PRO A 124 -3.46 -8.95 17.82
C PRO A 124 -3.49 -9.75 16.51
N LEU A 125 -3.49 -9.07 15.36
CA LEU A 125 -3.58 -9.69 14.04
C LEU A 125 -2.25 -10.27 13.53
N LEU A 126 -1.17 -10.19 14.28
CA LEU A 126 0.05 -10.97 13.99
C LEU A 126 -0.16 -12.47 14.15
N LYS A 127 -1.06 -12.87 15.07
CA LYS A 127 -1.34 -14.27 15.39
C LYS A 127 -2.55 -14.82 14.66
N THR A 128 -3.47 -13.98 14.19
CA THR A 128 -4.71 -14.36 13.53
C THR A 128 -5.01 -13.45 12.35
N ARG A 129 -5.76 -13.95 11.38
CA ARG A 129 -6.34 -13.16 10.29
C ARG A 129 -7.81 -12.82 10.52
N ALA A 130 -8.35 -13.22 11.66
CA ALA A 130 -9.75 -13.00 12.01
C ALA A 130 -10.00 -11.55 12.48
N TRP A 131 -9.71 -10.58 11.61
CA TRP A 131 -9.93 -9.16 11.89
C TRP A 131 -11.40 -8.80 12.16
N HIS A 132 -12.33 -9.68 11.75
CA HIS A 132 -13.77 -9.58 11.98
C HIS A 132 -14.23 -10.23 13.28
N ASP A 133 -13.31 -10.70 14.12
CA ASP A 133 -13.64 -11.27 15.43
C ASP A 133 -14.28 -10.18 16.33
N PRO A 134 -15.50 -10.40 16.87
CA PRO A 134 -16.13 -9.45 17.77
C PRO A 134 -15.26 -9.04 18.95
N ALA A 135 -14.37 -9.91 19.43
CA ALA A 135 -13.44 -9.60 20.51
C ALA A 135 -12.43 -8.47 20.14
N LEU A 136 -12.24 -8.20 18.88
CA LEU A 136 -11.33 -7.16 18.36
C LEU A 136 -12.03 -5.86 18.00
N MET A 137 -13.36 -5.78 18.12
CA MET A 137 -14.15 -4.62 17.71
C MET A 137 -13.76 -3.32 18.45
N ALA A 138 -13.21 -3.41 19.66
CA ALA A 138 -12.71 -2.25 20.40
C ALA A 138 -11.52 -1.55 19.68
N ALA A 139 -10.85 -2.22 18.76
CA ALA A 139 -9.80 -1.64 17.95
C ALA A 139 -10.33 -0.92 16.69
N ASP A 140 -11.64 -0.99 16.41
CA ASP A 140 -12.27 -0.22 15.33
C ASP A 140 -12.63 1.19 15.83
N GLN A 141 -11.61 1.99 16.05
CA GLN A 141 -11.65 3.37 16.53
C GLN A 141 -10.71 4.24 15.69
N PRO A 142 -10.78 5.58 15.75
CA PRO A 142 -9.83 6.46 15.11
C PRO A 142 -8.39 6.08 15.45
N ALA A 143 -7.54 5.97 14.42
CA ALA A 143 -6.19 5.46 14.61
C ALA A 143 -5.33 6.38 15.49
N ASP A 144 -5.50 7.70 15.38
CA ASP A 144 -4.77 8.66 16.20
C ASP A 144 -5.13 8.52 17.71
N GLU A 145 -6.41 8.30 18.05
CA GLU A 145 -6.85 8.04 19.42
C GLU A 145 -6.30 6.70 19.94
N GLY A 146 -6.38 5.66 19.10
CA GLY A 146 -5.83 4.36 19.44
C GLY A 146 -4.31 4.39 19.65
N LEU A 147 -3.57 5.12 18.81
CA LEU A 147 -2.13 5.31 18.97
C LEU A 147 -1.78 6.03 20.28
N ARG A 148 -2.53 7.08 20.67
CA ARG A 148 -2.38 7.74 21.97
C ARG A 148 -2.59 6.77 23.12
N THR A 149 -3.66 5.98 23.07
CA THR A 149 -3.96 4.96 24.09
C THR A 149 -2.84 3.91 24.19
N LEU A 150 -2.18 3.58 23.10
CA LEU A 150 -1.03 2.67 23.03
C LEU A 150 0.29 3.31 23.46
N GLY A 151 0.29 4.59 23.84
CA GLY A 151 1.47 5.29 24.33
C GLY A 151 2.40 5.85 23.26
N PHE A 152 1.91 5.99 22.03
CA PHE A 152 2.67 6.67 20.99
C PHE A 152 2.76 8.18 21.32
N PRO A 153 3.96 8.78 21.28
CA PRO A 153 4.09 10.21 21.49
C PRO A 153 3.44 11.00 20.34
N GLU A 154 2.90 12.17 20.64
CA GLU A 154 2.22 13.03 19.64
C GLU A 154 3.09 13.34 18.41
N ALA A 155 4.40 13.48 18.61
CA ALA A 155 5.33 13.68 17.50
C ALA A 155 5.38 12.48 16.55
N ALA A 156 5.31 11.26 17.09
CA ALA A 156 5.26 10.04 16.28
C ALA A 156 3.91 9.93 15.54
N ILE A 157 2.80 10.24 16.20
CA ILE A 157 1.47 10.23 15.59
C ILE A 157 1.42 11.20 14.40
N ARG A 158 1.93 12.44 14.57
CA ARG A 158 2.00 13.41 13.46
C ARG A 158 2.86 12.94 12.30
N LEU A 159 3.98 12.26 12.56
CA LEU A 159 4.83 11.71 11.50
C LEU A 159 4.19 10.52 10.80
N ILE A 160 3.44 9.69 11.52
CA ILE A 160 2.66 8.58 10.93
C ILE A 160 1.55 9.17 10.06
N ASP A 161 0.84 10.19 10.55
CA ASP A 161 -0.23 10.86 9.81
C ASP A 161 0.27 11.50 8.51
N ALA A 162 1.38 12.23 8.57
CA ALA A 162 2.00 12.83 7.39
C ALA A 162 2.48 11.81 6.35
N ASN A 163 2.71 10.57 6.75
CA ASN A 163 3.13 9.45 5.88
C ASN A 163 2.00 8.41 5.71
N ASN A 164 0.77 8.75 6.08
CA ASN A 164 -0.37 7.85 6.00
C ASN A 164 -0.80 7.65 4.53
N SER A 165 -0.99 6.40 4.13
CA SER A 165 -1.50 6.01 2.81
C SER A 165 -2.81 5.22 2.88
N TYR A 166 -3.46 5.18 4.06
CA TYR A 166 -4.67 4.38 4.30
C TYR A 166 -5.94 5.21 4.41
N GLY A 167 -5.81 6.52 4.49
CA GLY A 167 -6.90 7.49 4.55
C GLY A 167 -6.35 8.91 4.38
N ASN A 168 -7.21 9.93 4.46
CA ASN A 168 -6.78 11.32 4.35
C ASN A 168 -5.97 11.77 5.59
N ASN A 169 -6.33 11.22 6.74
CA ASN A 169 -5.66 11.44 8.03
C ASN A 169 -5.93 10.25 8.97
N LEU A 170 -5.26 10.20 10.11
CA LEU A 170 -5.42 9.11 11.07
C LEU A 170 -6.75 9.17 11.84
N SER A 171 -7.39 10.31 11.94
CA SER A 171 -8.72 10.42 12.58
C SER A 171 -9.82 9.79 11.71
N ASP A 172 -9.61 9.72 10.38
CA ASP A 172 -10.52 9.08 9.43
C ASP A 172 -10.07 7.64 9.09
N THR A 173 -9.01 7.16 9.72
CA THR A 173 -8.47 5.81 9.51
C THR A 173 -8.74 4.97 10.76
N SER A 174 -9.28 3.76 10.60
CA SER A 174 -9.45 2.84 11.72
C SER A 174 -8.11 2.26 12.18
N LEU A 175 -7.88 2.20 13.51
CA LEU A 175 -6.75 1.47 14.09
C LEU A 175 -6.76 0.00 13.66
N MET A 176 -7.94 -0.62 13.54
CA MET A 176 -8.10 -1.98 13.04
C MET A 176 -7.54 -2.14 11.62
N ALA A 177 -7.74 -1.14 10.74
CA ALA A 177 -7.18 -1.16 9.38
C ALA A 177 -5.65 -1.13 9.42
N LEU A 178 -5.05 -0.32 10.30
CA LEU A 178 -3.59 -0.30 10.51
C LEU A 178 -3.08 -1.64 11.06
N TYR A 179 -3.74 -2.21 12.06
CA TYR A 179 -3.40 -3.53 12.59
C TYR A 179 -3.43 -4.61 11.51
N ARG A 180 -4.47 -4.59 10.67
CA ARG A 180 -4.61 -5.55 9.57
C ARG A 180 -3.44 -5.45 8.60
N VAL A 181 -3.12 -4.27 8.13
CA VAL A 181 -2.03 -4.05 7.17
C VAL A 181 -0.67 -4.38 7.80
N MET A 182 -0.39 -3.85 8.99
CA MET A 182 0.87 -4.12 9.68
C MET A 182 1.01 -5.59 10.05
N GLY A 183 -0.08 -6.26 10.40
CA GLY A 183 -0.11 -7.71 10.66
C GLY A 183 0.22 -8.53 9.41
N GLU A 184 -0.30 -8.16 8.24
CA GLU A 184 0.06 -8.84 6.98
C GLU A 184 1.56 -8.68 6.67
N PHE A 185 2.09 -7.45 6.73
CA PHE A 185 3.52 -7.22 6.51
C PHE A 185 4.39 -7.86 7.61
N GLY A 186 3.95 -7.83 8.86
CA GLY A 186 4.69 -8.43 9.99
C GLY A 186 4.80 -9.96 9.93
N ARG A 187 3.90 -10.62 9.21
CA ARG A 187 3.96 -12.07 8.96
C ARG A 187 4.84 -12.45 7.77
N LEU A 188 5.21 -11.51 6.93
CA LEU A 188 6.10 -11.77 5.80
C LEU A 188 7.54 -11.93 6.28
N SER A 189 8.27 -12.86 5.68
CA SER A 189 9.69 -13.12 5.97
C SER A 189 10.42 -13.63 4.74
N GLY A 190 11.71 -13.41 4.67
CA GLY A 190 12.55 -13.91 3.57
C GLY A 190 12.01 -13.51 2.18
N PRO A 191 11.90 -14.43 1.24
CA PRO A 191 11.44 -14.14 -0.13
C PRO A 191 10.04 -13.53 -0.22
N SER A 192 9.17 -13.76 0.77
CA SER A 192 7.82 -13.19 0.79
C SER A 192 7.79 -11.67 1.05
N LEU A 193 8.90 -11.09 1.46
CA LEU A 193 9.10 -9.63 1.53
C LEU A 193 9.43 -9.01 0.18
N ALA A 194 9.69 -9.82 -0.84
CA ALA A 194 10.01 -9.31 -2.16
C ALA A 194 8.84 -8.50 -2.74
N VAL A 195 9.20 -7.44 -3.42
CA VAL A 195 8.28 -6.63 -4.20
C VAL A 195 8.67 -6.70 -5.67
N MET A 196 7.68 -6.58 -6.52
CA MET A 196 7.81 -6.59 -7.97
C MET A 196 7.08 -5.40 -8.58
N GLU A 197 7.38 -5.13 -9.82
CA GLU A 197 6.63 -4.22 -10.70
C GLU A 197 6.54 -4.83 -12.09
N ALA A 198 5.58 -4.43 -12.89
CA ALA A 198 5.58 -4.76 -14.31
C ALA A 198 6.74 -4.04 -15.01
N ALA A 199 7.50 -4.75 -15.83
CA ALA A 199 8.77 -4.27 -16.41
C ALA A 199 8.64 -2.96 -17.20
N ALA A 200 7.48 -2.70 -17.81
CA ALA A 200 7.19 -1.50 -18.57
C ALA A 200 6.12 -0.61 -17.89
N GLY A 201 6.00 -0.70 -16.56
CA GLY A 201 5.00 0.01 -15.77
C GLY A 201 3.75 -0.82 -15.46
N ASN A 202 3.18 -0.60 -14.29
CA ASN A 202 2.08 -1.43 -13.77
C ASN A 202 0.76 -1.27 -14.57
N MET A 203 0.64 -0.21 -15.38
CA MET A 203 -0.48 -0.05 -16.32
C MET A 203 -0.54 -1.15 -17.38
N ARG A 204 0.58 -1.78 -17.72
CA ARG A 204 0.60 -2.90 -18.71
C ARG A 204 -0.33 -4.03 -18.30
N LEU A 205 -0.55 -4.24 -17.00
CA LEU A 205 -1.44 -5.30 -16.53
C LEU A 205 -2.92 -5.04 -16.86
N PRO A 206 -3.55 -3.92 -16.42
CA PRO A 206 -4.94 -3.66 -16.79
C PRO A 206 -5.14 -3.47 -18.29
N GLU A 207 -4.15 -2.96 -19.03
CA GLU A 207 -4.21 -2.88 -20.50
C GLU A 207 -4.25 -4.26 -21.15
N ALA A 208 -3.39 -5.18 -20.71
CA ALA A 208 -3.41 -6.56 -21.18
C ALA A 208 -4.70 -7.29 -20.79
N MET A 209 -5.27 -7.00 -19.59
CA MET A 209 -6.55 -7.54 -19.17
C MET A 209 -7.70 -7.04 -20.07
N ALA A 210 -7.72 -5.75 -20.37
CA ALA A 210 -8.75 -5.16 -21.21
C ALA A 210 -8.68 -5.66 -22.68
N ALA A 211 -7.47 -5.92 -23.17
CA ALA A 211 -7.27 -6.44 -24.52
C ALA A 211 -7.79 -7.89 -24.73
N GLN A 212 -8.17 -8.58 -23.66
CA GLN A 212 -8.76 -9.93 -23.71
C GLN A 212 -10.30 -9.91 -23.73
N LEU A 213 -10.92 -8.76 -23.50
CA LEU A 213 -12.36 -8.54 -23.52
C LEU A 213 -12.79 -8.00 -24.90
#